data_1cbc3d11c3f035cb627033cb53101044
#
_entry.id   1cbc3d11c3f035cb627033cb53101044
#
_cell.length_a   1.000
_cell.length_b   1.000
_cell.length_c   1.000
_cell.angle_alpha   90.00
_cell.angle_beta   90.00
_cell.angle_gamma   90.00
#
_symmetry.space_group_name_H-M   'P 1'
#
loop_
_entity.id
_entity.type
_entity.pdbx_description
1 polymer ?
#
loop_
_entity_poly.entity_id
_entity_poly.type
_entity_poly.pdbx_seq_one_letter_code
_entity_poly.pdbx_strand_id
1 'polypeptide(L)'
;MKFKDMPYTRPDMEKVKKIFKETKEKIGSADLAAEQIKIIKDFADFKKDLYTTIEIANVRLSIDTTDEFYENENNFFNENKPIIETLNTEVSRAIYNSKFRTELEKEFGKHYFKLLECKLVLNEKAIPFMQKENALSTKYDKIIANSKIIFRGKEYTVSQMPPLLQNPDREFRKEAYQARVKFFEDHQEEFDSIYDEMVKVRTEMAHALGYENYIDLQYKLLNRTDYNHKDVAKYREKVLKTLTPLAVKIRKSQAERLGIKDFKYFDEACDFKDGNSNPNGDVDFIVKNAQKMYRELSTETGDFFDFMIENELMDLVAKPKKRVGGYCTSFDKYKSPFIFSNFNGTKGDIDVITHEAGHAFQCYMSQYQLLPEYIWPTYDAAEIHSMSMEFLTWPWMELFFGKNANKFKYSALKGALTFIPYGVTIDHFQHYVYENPNATPAERRKKYHELELMYEPDLDYDNDFYNSGAFWFSQGHVFWAPFYYIDYTLAQVCAFQYLLKYLDNKEETLKEYITLCKAGGSESFFKLLEIGNLKNPMNTEILEEITPKLEELLNSIKI
;
A
#
# COMPACT_ATOMS: atom_id res chain seq x y z
N MET A 1 23.64 -4.42 8.90
CA MET A 1 23.99 -5.70 8.21
C MET A 1 23.46 -5.61 6.81
N LYS A 2 24.27 -5.96 5.81
CA LYS A 2 23.82 -5.93 4.41
C LYS A 2 22.76 -7.01 4.16
N PHE A 3 21.77 -6.72 3.33
CA PHE A 3 20.70 -7.67 3.04
C PHE A 3 21.21 -9.04 2.53
N LYS A 4 22.20 -9.03 1.62
CA LYS A 4 22.78 -10.27 1.09
C LYS A 4 23.43 -11.16 2.14
N ASP A 5 23.89 -10.58 3.26
CA ASP A 5 24.57 -11.28 4.35
C ASP A 5 23.60 -11.76 5.45
N MET A 6 22.32 -11.42 5.35
CA MET A 6 21.30 -11.86 6.30
C MET A 6 21.07 -13.37 6.15
N PRO A 7 21.31 -14.18 7.20
CA PRO A 7 21.14 -15.62 7.11
C PRO A 7 19.65 -15.99 6.99
N TYR A 8 19.37 -17.03 6.24
CA TYR A 8 18.05 -17.65 6.17
C TYR A 8 18.13 -19.11 6.62
N THR A 9 17.20 -19.52 7.47
CA THR A 9 16.98 -20.90 7.86
C THR A 9 15.48 -21.11 8.04
N ARG A 10 14.92 -22.12 7.36
CA ARG A 10 13.50 -22.46 7.51
C ARG A 10 13.16 -22.71 8.99
N PRO A 11 12.12 -22.05 9.55
CA PRO A 11 11.72 -22.28 10.93
C PRO A 11 11.21 -23.73 11.13
N ASP A 12 11.62 -24.33 12.24
CA ASP A 12 11.06 -25.59 12.71
C ASP A 12 9.67 -25.32 13.32
N MET A 13 8.62 -25.68 12.60
CA MET A 13 7.25 -25.40 13.00
C MET A 13 6.84 -26.08 14.32
N GLU A 14 7.42 -27.23 14.68
CA GLU A 14 7.13 -27.87 15.96
C GLU A 14 7.72 -27.05 17.13
N LYS A 15 8.90 -26.47 16.94
CA LYS A 15 9.48 -25.53 17.91
C LYS A 15 8.68 -24.23 17.98
N VAL A 16 8.25 -23.70 16.84
CA VAL A 16 7.40 -22.49 16.78
C VAL A 16 6.11 -22.74 17.57
N LYS A 17 5.35 -23.81 17.26
CA LYS A 17 4.13 -24.17 17.97
C LYS A 17 4.37 -24.33 19.48
N LYS A 18 5.46 -24.97 19.87
CA LYS A 18 5.84 -25.16 21.27
C LYS A 18 6.06 -23.83 21.99
N ILE A 19 6.77 -22.88 21.37
CA ILE A 19 7.04 -21.55 21.98
C ILE A 19 5.71 -20.79 22.18
N PHE A 20 4.80 -20.78 21.20
CA PHE A 20 3.50 -20.13 21.35
C PHE A 20 2.70 -20.74 22.51
N LYS A 21 2.64 -22.08 22.56
CA LYS A 21 1.94 -22.80 23.62
C LYS A 21 2.52 -22.49 25.01
N GLU A 22 3.84 -22.63 25.17
CA GLU A 22 4.52 -22.31 26.42
C GLU A 22 4.33 -20.85 26.84
N THR A 23 4.36 -19.92 25.91
CA THR A 23 4.12 -18.48 26.18
C THR A 23 2.72 -18.28 26.74
N LYS A 24 1.69 -18.86 26.08
CA LYS A 24 0.30 -18.82 26.58
C LYS A 24 0.17 -19.38 27.99
N GLU A 25 0.79 -20.55 28.26
CA GLU A 25 0.75 -21.21 29.56
C GLU A 25 1.46 -20.36 30.64
N LYS A 26 2.64 -19.79 30.36
CA LYS A 26 3.39 -18.90 31.26
C LYS A 26 2.61 -17.63 31.60
N ILE A 27 1.93 -17.01 30.61
CA ILE A 27 1.06 -15.84 30.85
C ILE A 27 -0.07 -16.23 31.81
N GLY A 28 -0.71 -17.39 31.61
CA GLY A 28 -1.81 -17.84 32.46
C GLY A 28 -1.39 -18.20 33.89
N SER A 29 -0.17 -18.69 34.10
CA SER A 29 0.35 -19.15 35.39
C SER A 29 1.15 -18.11 36.16
N ALA A 30 1.49 -16.97 35.56
CA ALA A 30 2.28 -15.94 36.23
C ALA A 30 1.54 -15.35 37.45
N ASP A 31 2.26 -15.21 38.57
CA ASP A 31 1.72 -14.67 39.81
C ASP A 31 1.95 -13.17 40.01
N LEU A 32 2.82 -12.56 39.17
CA LEU A 32 3.19 -11.15 39.23
C LEU A 32 3.06 -10.48 37.87
N ALA A 33 2.61 -9.22 37.87
CA ALA A 33 2.56 -8.40 36.64
C ALA A 33 3.93 -8.25 35.97
N ALA A 34 5.00 -8.06 36.76
CA ALA A 34 6.37 -7.93 36.27
C ALA A 34 6.83 -9.20 35.49
N GLU A 35 6.39 -10.37 35.94
CA GLU A 35 6.67 -11.64 35.25
C GLU A 35 5.97 -11.70 33.89
N GLN A 36 4.67 -11.34 33.83
CA GLN A 36 3.95 -11.29 32.54
C GLN A 36 4.55 -10.25 31.59
N ILE A 37 4.93 -9.07 32.08
CA ILE A 37 5.61 -8.05 31.29
C ILE A 37 6.86 -8.62 30.63
N LYS A 38 7.68 -9.34 31.40
CA LYS A 38 8.88 -9.99 30.87
C LYS A 38 8.55 -11.04 29.81
N ILE A 39 7.57 -11.91 30.06
CA ILE A 39 7.16 -12.95 29.11
C ILE A 39 6.68 -12.31 27.79
N ILE A 40 5.92 -11.22 27.84
CA ILE A 40 5.44 -10.50 26.66
C ILE A 40 6.61 -9.89 25.88
N LYS A 41 7.61 -9.31 26.57
CA LYS A 41 8.82 -8.76 25.95
C LYS A 41 9.65 -9.85 25.26
N ASP A 42 9.90 -10.95 25.94
CA ASP A 42 10.65 -12.10 25.40
C ASP A 42 9.90 -12.68 24.16
N PHE A 43 8.57 -12.73 24.19
CA PHE A 43 7.75 -13.17 23.08
C PHE A 43 7.73 -12.16 21.92
N ALA A 44 7.79 -10.85 22.20
CA ALA A 44 7.92 -9.83 21.17
C ALA A 44 9.24 -9.98 20.38
N ASP A 45 10.36 -10.26 21.09
CA ASP A 45 11.65 -10.51 20.44
C ASP A 45 11.63 -11.79 19.61
N PHE A 46 11.00 -12.87 20.10
CA PHE A 46 10.80 -14.08 19.30
C PHE A 46 9.97 -13.81 18.03
N LYS A 47 8.92 -13.01 18.10
CA LYS A 47 8.13 -12.62 16.91
C LYS A 47 8.97 -11.84 15.91
N LYS A 48 9.80 -10.88 16.37
CA LYS A 48 10.72 -10.14 15.50
C LYS A 48 11.66 -11.08 14.73
N ASP A 49 12.19 -12.10 15.40
CA ASP A 49 13.04 -13.10 14.76
C ASP A 49 12.29 -13.95 13.73
N LEU A 50 11.10 -14.43 14.07
CA LEU A 50 10.27 -15.27 13.21
C LEU A 50 9.81 -14.52 11.96
N TYR A 51 9.23 -13.31 12.12
CA TYR A 51 8.75 -12.52 10.99
C TYR A 51 9.90 -12.02 10.11
N THR A 52 11.07 -11.68 10.68
CA THR A 52 12.27 -11.38 9.89
C THR A 52 12.64 -12.53 8.97
N THR A 53 12.56 -13.77 9.46
CA THR A 53 12.86 -14.96 8.65
C THR A 53 11.87 -15.12 7.49
N ILE A 54 10.59 -14.90 7.75
CA ILE A 54 9.53 -14.93 6.72
C ILE A 54 9.80 -13.85 5.65
N GLU A 55 10.10 -12.62 6.07
CA GLU A 55 10.33 -11.51 5.15
C GLU A 55 11.61 -11.67 4.32
N ILE A 56 12.68 -12.26 4.85
CA ILE A 56 13.88 -12.58 4.07
C ILE A 56 13.53 -13.53 2.90
N ALA A 57 12.74 -14.57 3.14
CA ALA A 57 12.32 -15.49 2.09
C ALA A 57 11.43 -14.79 1.05
N ASN A 58 10.47 -13.97 1.51
CA ASN A 58 9.56 -13.22 0.65
C ASN A 58 10.32 -12.23 -0.27
N VAL A 59 11.25 -11.45 0.29
CA VAL A 59 12.06 -10.50 -0.48
C VAL A 59 12.92 -11.22 -1.52
N ARG A 60 13.59 -12.30 -1.14
CA ARG A 60 14.45 -13.05 -2.07
C ARG A 60 13.67 -13.69 -3.20
N LEU A 61 12.48 -14.23 -2.93
CA LEU A 61 11.58 -14.69 -3.99
C LEU A 61 11.11 -13.52 -4.87
N SER A 62 10.81 -12.37 -4.28
CA SER A 62 10.40 -11.19 -5.05
C SER A 62 11.49 -10.73 -6.03
N ILE A 63 12.76 -10.85 -5.65
CA ILE A 63 13.92 -10.50 -6.49
C ILE A 63 14.10 -11.48 -7.67
N ASP A 64 13.83 -12.77 -7.46
CA ASP A 64 13.81 -13.80 -8.53
C ASP A 64 12.69 -14.81 -8.26
N THR A 65 11.55 -14.63 -8.97
CA THR A 65 10.38 -15.50 -8.82
C THR A 65 10.57 -16.91 -9.41
N THR A 66 11.72 -17.20 -10.02
CA THR A 66 12.07 -18.52 -10.56
C THR A 66 13.10 -19.26 -9.71
N ASP A 67 13.50 -18.71 -8.56
CA ASP A 67 14.32 -19.40 -7.60
C ASP A 67 13.50 -20.51 -6.92
N GLU A 68 13.74 -21.77 -7.32
CA GLU A 68 13.00 -22.94 -6.82
C GLU A 68 13.10 -23.11 -5.30
N PHE A 69 14.22 -22.72 -4.69
CA PHE A 69 14.37 -22.79 -3.24
C PHE A 69 13.41 -21.82 -2.55
N TYR A 70 13.41 -20.54 -2.95
CA TYR A 70 12.53 -19.54 -2.34
C TYR A 70 11.06 -19.68 -2.78
N GLU A 71 10.76 -20.28 -3.94
CA GLU A 71 9.40 -20.69 -4.29
C GLU A 71 8.87 -21.76 -3.33
N ASN A 72 9.69 -22.76 -3.00
CA ASN A 72 9.33 -23.78 -2.01
C ASN A 72 9.17 -23.20 -0.60
N GLU A 73 9.99 -22.21 -0.21
CA GLU A 73 9.83 -21.50 1.06
C GLU A 73 8.53 -20.68 1.11
N ASN A 74 8.18 -20.01 0.01
CA ASN A 74 6.91 -19.28 -0.09
C ASN A 74 5.70 -20.23 0.05
N ASN A 75 5.74 -21.38 -0.61
CA ASN A 75 4.68 -22.39 -0.47
C ASN A 75 4.58 -22.88 0.98
N PHE A 76 5.71 -23.14 1.63
CA PHE A 76 5.77 -23.50 3.04
C PHE A 76 5.13 -22.41 3.93
N PHE A 77 5.42 -21.13 3.69
CA PHE A 77 4.83 -20.04 4.47
C PHE A 77 3.35 -19.80 4.14
N ASN A 78 2.92 -19.99 2.90
CA ASN A 78 1.49 -19.93 2.53
C ASN A 78 0.64 -20.92 3.33
N GLU A 79 1.18 -22.10 3.64
CA GLU A 79 0.52 -23.13 4.46
C GLU A 79 0.61 -22.83 5.96
N ASN A 80 1.75 -22.33 6.43
CA ASN A 80 2.07 -22.24 7.86
C ASN A 80 1.76 -20.87 8.48
N LYS A 81 1.77 -19.77 7.71
CA LYS A 81 1.44 -18.43 8.23
C LYS A 81 0.04 -18.36 8.85
N PRO A 82 -1.03 -18.94 8.26
CA PRO A 82 -2.33 -19.01 8.91
C PRO A 82 -2.33 -19.74 10.27
N ILE A 83 -1.49 -20.77 10.40
CA ILE A 83 -1.30 -21.48 11.68
C ILE A 83 -0.61 -20.58 12.70
N ILE A 84 0.47 -19.88 12.30
CA ILE A 84 1.19 -18.92 13.14
C ILE A 84 0.25 -17.82 13.64
N GLU A 85 -0.57 -17.25 12.76
CA GLU A 85 -1.53 -16.19 13.11
C GLU A 85 -2.59 -16.70 14.11
N THR A 86 -3.07 -17.90 13.93
CA THR A 86 -4.02 -18.51 14.88
C THR A 86 -3.39 -18.75 16.25
N LEU A 87 -2.14 -19.23 16.30
CA LEU A 87 -1.40 -19.39 17.55
C LEU A 87 -1.11 -18.03 18.22
N ASN A 88 -0.79 -17.02 17.43
CA ASN A 88 -0.61 -15.66 17.92
C ASN A 88 -1.91 -15.09 18.52
N THR A 89 -3.06 -15.41 17.93
CA THR A 89 -4.37 -15.06 18.50
C THR A 89 -4.61 -15.70 19.85
N GLU A 90 -4.18 -16.94 20.06
CA GLU A 90 -4.32 -17.60 21.37
C GLU A 90 -3.47 -16.95 22.47
N VAL A 91 -2.22 -16.56 22.15
CA VAL A 91 -1.37 -15.80 23.07
C VAL A 91 -1.98 -14.41 23.32
N SER A 92 -2.47 -13.75 22.27
CA SER A 92 -3.16 -12.45 22.35
C SER A 92 -4.39 -12.54 23.29
N ARG A 93 -5.15 -13.63 23.22
CA ARG A 93 -6.30 -13.88 24.10
C ARG A 93 -5.87 -14.04 25.57
N ALA A 94 -4.75 -14.71 25.83
CA ALA A 94 -4.23 -14.87 27.19
C ALA A 94 -3.77 -13.52 27.77
N ILE A 95 -3.11 -12.69 26.95
CA ILE A 95 -2.70 -11.32 27.36
C ILE A 95 -3.94 -10.45 27.59
N TYR A 96 -4.91 -10.46 26.67
CA TYR A 96 -6.12 -9.64 26.73
C TYR A 96 -6.93 -9.92 28.00
N ASN A 97 -7.05 -11.18 28.41
CA ASN A 97 -7.80 -11.64 29.59
C ASN A 97 -6.95 -11.70 30.87
N SER A 98 -5.78 -11.08 30.89
CA SER A 98 -4.89 -11.10 32.04
C SER A 98 -5.52 -10.47 33.28
N LYS A 99 -5.31 -11.09 34.46
CA LYS A 99 -5.64 -10.52 35.76
C LYS A 99 -4.84 -9.24 36.09
N PHE A 100 -3.72 -9.00 35.39
CA PHE A 100 -2.87 -7.83 35.54
C PHE A 100 -3.10 -6.78 34.44
N ARG A 101 -4.31 -6.74 33.87
CA ARG A 101 -4.67 -5.86 32.75
C ARG A 101 -4.23 -4.40 32.96
N THR A 102 -4.46 -3.86 34.15
CA THR A 102 -4.15 -2.47 34.48
C THR A 102 -2.65 -2.16 34.42
N GLU A 103 -1.83 -3.07 34.93
CA GLU A 103 -0.36 -2.93 34.91
C GLU A 103 0.18 -3.10 33.51
N LEU A 104 -0.37 -4.03 32.74
CA LEU A 104 0.01 -4.25 31.35
C LEU A 104 -0.40 -3.07 30.45
N GLU A 105 -1.57 -2.46 30.66
CA GLU A 105 -1.97 -1.23 29.97
C GLU A 105 -1.05 -0.03 30.30
N LYS A 106 -0.55 0.02 31.54
CA LYS A 106 0.42 1.05 31.92
C LYS A 106 1.76 0.87 31.22
N GLU A 107 2.22 -0.37 31.04
CA GLU A 107 3.50 -0.69 30.39
C GLU A 107 3.43 -0.60 28.86
N PHE A 108 2.40 -1.17 28.26
CA PHE A 108 2.29 -1.34 26.80
C PHE A 108 1.34 -0.35 26.13
N GLY A 109 0.60 0.45 26.88
CA GLY A 109 -0.43 1.35 26.35
C GLY A 109 -1.79 0.68 26.15
N LYS A 110 -2.86 1.47 26.23
CA LYS A 110 -4.24 1.00 26.01
C LYS A 110 -4.47 0.57 24.55
N HIS A 111 -3.76 1.19 23.61
CA HIS A 111 -3.91 0.87 22.20
C HIS A 111 -3.48 -0.57 21.90
N TYR A 112 -2.44 -1.09 22.55
CA TYR A 112 -2.04 -2.50 22.42
C TYR A 112 -3.22 -3.45 22.62
N PHE A 113 -4.04 -3.19 23.59
CA PHE A 113 -5.19 -4.04 23.88
C PHE A 113 -6.33 -3.91 22.87
N LYS A 114 -6.48 -2.75 22.24
CA LYS A 114 -7.39 -2.61 21.08
C LYS A 114 -6.90 -3.43 19.89
N LEU A 115 -5.58 -3.44 19.63
CA LEU A 115 -4.97 -4.29 18.60
C LEU A 115 -5.14 -5.78 18.91
N LEU A 116 -4.94 -6.18 20.17
CA LEU A 116 -5.20 -7.56 20.60
C LEU A 116 -6.66 -7.93 20.36
N GLU A 117 -7.61 -7.08 20.75
CA GLU A 117 -9.05 -7.30 20.53
C GLU A 117 -9.37 -7.55 19.06
N CYS A 118 -8.79 -6.77 18.14
CA CYS A 118 -8.94 -6.99 16.72
C CYS A 118 -8.44 -8.38 16.27
N LYS A 119 -7.35 -8.88 16.86
CA LYS A 119 -6.81 -10.21 16.56
C LYS A 119 -7.67 -11.36 17.11
N LEU A 120 -8.47 -11.14 18.16
CA LEU A 120 -9.28 -12.21 18.79
C LEU A 120 -10.35 -12.80 17.90
N VAL A 121 -10.61 -12.23 16.74
CA VAL A 121 -11.58 -12.72 15.75
C VAL A 121 -11.15 -14.03 15.09
N LEU A 122 -9.84 -14.28 14.97
CA LEU A 122 -9.31 -15.49 14.35
C LEU A 122 -9.35 -16.70 15.30
N ASN A 123 -9.53 -17.89 14.73
CA ASN A 123 -9.37 -19.17 15.39
C ASN A 123 -9.07 -20.26 14.34
N GLU A 124 -8.89 -21.51 14.78
CA GLU A 124 -8.53 -22.64 13.90
C GLU A 124 -9.44 -22.85 12.69
N LYS A 125 -10.72 -22.44 12.76
CA LYS A 125 -11.65 -22.54 11.64
C LYS A 125 -11.26 -21.66 10.46
N ALA A 126 -10.50 -20.57 10.69
CA ALA A 126 -10.04 -19.68 9.64
C ALA A 126 -8.91 -20.28 8.77
N ILE A 127 -8.11 -21.20 9.33
CA ILE A 127 -6.89 -21.72 8.70
C ILE A 127 -7.12 -22.21 7.25
N PRO A 128 -8.07 -23.12 6.96
CA PRO A 128 -8.23 -23.62 5.59
C PRO A 128 -8.67 -22.55 4.59
N PHE A 129 -9.44 -21.56 5.05
CA PHE A 129 -9.86 -20.44 4.20
C PHE A 129 -8.67 -19.51 3.89
N MET A 130 -7.87 -19.15 4.89
CA MET A 130 -6.68 -18.32 4.71
C MET A 130 -5.64 -19.01 3.80
N GLN A 131 -5.44 -20.34 3.94
CA GLN A 131 -4.57 -21.10 3.05
C GLN A 131 -5.07 -21.06 1.60
N LYS A 132 -6.38 -21.23 1.39
CA LYS A 132 -6.98 -21.17 0.06
C LYS A 132 -6.89 -19.75 -0.52
N GLU A 133 -7.12 -18.71 0.27
CA GLU A 133 -6.97 -17.32 -0.13
C GLU A 133 -5.53 -17.01 -0.56
N ASN A 134 -4.53 -17.44 0.20
CA ASN A 134 -3.12 -17.28 -0.15
C ASN A 134 -2.77 -17.95 -1.49
N ALA A 135 -3.30 -19.15 -1.73
CA ALA A 135 -3.09 -19.87 -2.99
C ALA A 135 -3.73 -19.14 -4.18
N LEU A 136 -4.93 -18.57 -4.01
CA LEU A 136 -5.60 -17.77 -5.05
C LEU A 136 -4.87 -16.46 -5.33
N SER A 137 -4.38 -15.77 -4.29
CA SER A 137 -3.54 -14.57 -4.44
C SER A 137 -2.27 -14.88 -5.21
N THR A 138 -1.58 -15.97 -4.87
CA THR A 138 -0.40 -16.43 -5.60
C THR A 138 -0.70 -16.75 -7.06
N LYS A 139 -1.90 -17.32 -7.35
CA LYS A 139 -2.31 -17.60 -8.74
C LYS A 139 -2.50 -16.32 -9.55
N TYR A 140 -3.14 -15.29 -8.99
CA TYR A 140 -3.26 -13.97 -9.61
C TYR A 140 -1.88 -13.36 -9.90
N ASP A 141 -1.00 -13.31 -8.88
CA ASP A 141 0.34 -12.75 -9.03
C ASP A 141 1.15 -13.43 -10.13
N LYS A 142 1.04 -14.77 -10.26
CA LYS A 142 1.71 -15.53 -11.31
C LYS A 142 1.22 -15.17 -12.71
N ILE A 143 -0.07 -14.93 -12.90
CA ILE A 143 -0.63 -14.50 -14.20
C ILE A 143 -0.04 -13.13 -14.60
N ILE A 144 -0.04 -12.17 -13.66
CA ILE A 144 0.47 -10.82 -13.92
C ILE A 144 1.99 -10.82 -14.13
N ALA A 145 2.75 -11.52 -13.27
CA ALA A 145 4.21 -11.57 -13.36
C ALA A 145 4.73 -12.23 -14.66
N ASN A 146 4.02 -13.25 -15.15
CA ASN A 146 4.36 -13.96 -16.38
C ASN A 146 3.63 -13.41 -17.62
N SER A 147 3.08 -12.20 -17.54
CA SER A 147 2.37 -11.58 -18.64
C SER A 147 3.25 -11.44 -19.89
N LYS A 148 2.68 -11.74 -21.05
CA LYS A 148 3.33 -11.65 -22.36
C LYS A 148 2.49 -10.77 -23.27
N ILE A 149 2.87 -9.51 -23.38
CA ILE A 149 2.20 -8.52 -24.22
C ILE A 149 3.06 -8.29 -25.46
N ILE A 150 2.55 -8.70 -26.61
CA ILE A 150 3.26 -8.49 -27.89
C ILE A 150 2.89 -7.11 -28.43
N PHE A 151 3.87 -6.22 -28.51
CA PHE A 151 3.71 -4.90 -29.08
C PHE A 151 4.82 -4.62 -30.11
N ARG A 152 4.43 -4.33 -31.35
CA ARG A 152 5.34 -4.08 -32.49
C ARG A 152 6.48 -5.10 -32.62
N GLY A 153 6.15 -6.39 -32.45
CA GLY A 153 7.07 -7.51 -32.59
C GLY A 153 8.03 -7.75 -31.41
N LYS A 154 7.84 -7.05 -30.30
CA LYS A 154 8.56 -7.28 -29.04
C LYS A 154 7.61 -7.75 -27.95
N GLU A 155 8.11 -8.56 -27.03
CA GLU A 155 7.39 -9.03 -25.85
C GLU A 155 7.68 -8.11 -24.65
N TYR A 156 6.62 -7.76 -23.92
CA TYR A 156 6.65 -6.94 -22.71
C TYR A 156 5.82 -7.59 -21.61
N THR A 157 6.17 -7.31 -20.37
CA THR A 157 5.31 -7.60 -19.21
C THR A 157 4.40 -6.39 -18.91
N VAL A 158 3.37 -6.59 -18.09
CA VAL A 158 2.48 -5.49 -17.62
C VAL A 158 3.29 -4.34 -17.04
N SER A 159 4.34 -4.62 -16.23
CA SER A 159 5.18 -3.59 -15.59
C SER A 159 6.10 -2.84 -16.56
N GLN A 160 6.33 -3.38 -17.75
CA GLN A 160 7.14 -2.73 -18.79
C GLN A 160 6.31 -1.86 -19.75
N MET A 161 4.96 -1.89 -19.66
CA MET A 161 4.09 -1.09 -20.53
C MET A 161 4.06 0.42 -20.22
N PRO A 162 4.21 0.91 -18.97
CA PRO A 162 4.02 2.33 -18.66
C PRO A 162 4.82 3.31 -19.52
N PRO A 163 6.12 3.10 -19.86
CA PRO A 163 6.84 4.00 -20.77
C PRO A 163 6.20 4.09 -22.15
N LEU A 164 5.59 3.00 -22.66
CA LEU A 164 4.93 2.96 -23.95
C LEU A 164 3.59 3.71 -23.92
N LEU A 165 2.86 3.57 -22.80
CA LEU A 165 1.58 4.24 -22.57
C LEU A 165 1.72 5.75 -22.36
N GLN A 166 2.91 6.25 -22.05
CA GLN A 166 3.22 7.68 -21.87
C GLN A 166 3.79 8.33 -23.14
N ASN A 167 3.88 7.61 -24.26
CA ASN A 167 4.48 8.13 -25.49
C ASN A 167 3.72 9.37 -25.99
N PRO A 168 4.41 10.47 -26.41
CA PRO A 168 3.78 11.67 -26.95
C PRO A 168 2.99 11.41 -28.24
N ASP A 169 3.41 10.44 -29.07
CA ASP A 169 2.66 10.02 -30.24
C ASP A 169 1.37 9.30 -29.81
N ARG A 170 0.22 9.91 -30.13
CA ARG A 170 -1.10 9.44 -29.72
C ARG A 170 -1.45 8.07 -30.31
N GLU A 171 -1.12 7.83 -31.59
CA GLU A 171 -1.40 6.54 -32.24
C GLU A 171 -0.54 5.43 -31.67
N PHE A 172 0.75 5.70 -31.43
CA PHE A 172 1.63 4.76 -30.74
C PHE A 172 1.07 4.40 -29.35
N ARG A 173 0.64 5.41 -28.60
CA ARG A 173 0.09 5.25 -27.25
C ARG A 173 -1.21 4.43 -27.25
N LYS A 174 -2.10 4.70 -28.24
CA LYS A 174 -3.34 3.94 -28.46
C LYS A 174 -3.05 2.47 -28.76
N GLU A 175 -2.13 2.19 -29.68
CA GLU A 175 -1.74 0.80 -30.01
C GLU A 175 -1.16 0.07 -28.79
N ALA A 176 -0.29 0.74 -27.99
CA ALA A 176 0.27 0.15 -26.77
C ALA A 176 -0.82 -0.13 -25.72
N TYR A 177 -1.78 0.78 -25.58
CA TYR A 177 -2.95 0.60 -24.73
C TYR A 177 -3.78 -0.62 -25.16
N GLN A 178 -4.11 -0.73 -26.45
CA GLN A 178 -4.86 -1.86 -26.98
C GLN A 178 -4.14 -3.20 -26.75
N ALA A 179 -2.81 -3.22 -26.93
CA ALA A 179 -2.02 -4.43 -26.66
C ALA A 179 -2.09 -4.83 -25.16
N ARG A 180 -2.05 -3.84 -24.24
CA ARG A 180 -2.21 -4.10 -22.80
C ARG A 180 -3.62 -4.60 -22.47
N VAL A 181 -4.66 -3.95 -23.00
CA VAL A 181 -6.06 -4.36 -22.80
C VAL A 181 -6.28 -5.78 -23.26
N LYS A 182 -5.76 -6.15 -24.43
CA LYS A 182 -5.87 -7.49 -24.99
C LYS A 182 -5.36 -8.59 -24.04
N PHE A 183 -4.29 -8.34 -23.29
CA PHE A 183 -3.81 -9.28 -22.28
C PHE A 183 -4.88 -9.55 -21.20
N PHE A 184 -5.52 -8.50 -20.68
CA PHE A 184 -6.57 -8.67 -19.65
C PHE A 184 -7.84 -9.32 -20.22
N GLU A 185 -8.18 -8.98 -21.46
CA GLU A 185 -9.31 -9.59 -22.17
C GLU A 185 -9.10 -11.11 -22.38
N ASP A 186 -7.90 -11.51 -22.82
CA ASP A 186 -7.55 -12.91 -23.03
C ASP A 186 -7.56 -13.76 -21.74
N HIS A 187 -7.39 -13.12 -20.57
CA HIS A 187 -7.38 -13.77 -19.26
C HIS A 187 -8.65 -13.49 -18.44
N GLN A 188 -9.71 -12.92 -19.04
CA GLN A 188 -10.94 -12.54 -18.34
C GLN A 188 -11.52 -13.70 -17.51
N GLU A 189 -11.66 -14.87 -18.13
CA GLU A 189 -12.25 -16.04 -17.44
C GLU A 189 -11.42 -16.48 -16.22
N GLU A 190 -10.08 -16.36 -16.30
CA GLU A 190 -9.20 -16.70 -15.20
C GLU A 190 -9.33 -15.70 -14.05
N PHE A 191 -9.34 -14.39 -14.34
CA PHE A 191 -9.52 -13.35 -13.32
C PHE A 191 -10.91 -13.43 -12.67
N ASP A 192 -11.96 -13.60 -13.45
CA ASP A 192 -13.31 -13.80 -12.96
C ASP A 192 -13.41 -15.02 -12.03
N SER A 193 -12.82 -16.15 -12.44
CA SER A 193 -12.82 -17.39 -11.65
C SER A 193 -12.04 -17.25 -10.35
N ILE A 194 -10.85 -16.66 -10.38
CA ILE A 194 -10.03 -16.43 -9.17
C ILE A 194 -10.79 -15.54 -8.19
N TYR A 195 -11.33 -14.44 -8.66
CA TYR A 195 -12.03 -13.51 -7.78
C TYR A 195 -13.34 -14.08 -7.22
N ASP A 196 -14.10 -14.81 -8.04
CA ASP A 196 -15.32 -15.48 -7.59
C ASP A 196 -15.04 -16.50 -6.49
N GLU A 197 -13.95 -17.28 -6.64
CA GLU A 197 -13.51 -18.20 -5.58
C GLU A 197 -13.05 -17.44 -4.33
N MET A 198 -12.33 -16.32 -4.45
CA MET A 198 -11.93 -15.50 -3.31
C MET A 198 -13.14 -14.95 -2.56
N VAL A 199 -14.14 -14.43 -3.26
CA VAL A 199 -15.37 -13.92 -2.63
C VAL A 199 -16.09 -15.01 -1.82
N LYS A 200 -16.20 -16.23 -2.38
CA LYS A 200 -16.77 -17.37 -1.68
C LYS A 200 -15.98 -17.74 -0.43
N VAL A 201 -14.66 -17.91 -0.57
CA VAL A 201 -13.77 -18.29 0.53
C VAL A 201 -13.82 -17.26 1.67
N ARG A 202 -13.77 -15.97 1.36
CA ARG A 202 -13.84 -14.88 2.33
C ARG A 202 -15.19 -14.81 3.04
N THR A 203 -16.29 -15.00 2.28
CA THR A 203 -17.65 -15.04 2.84
C THR A 203 -17.83 -16.24 3.75
N GLU A 204 -17.40 -17.44 3.32
CA GLU A 204 -17.46 -18.66 4.15
C GLU A 204 -16.59 -18.54 5.40
N MET A 205 -15.40 -17.94 5.30
CA MET A 205 -14.56 -17.65 6.47
C MET A 205 -15.28 -16.74 7.47
N ALA A 206 -15.89 -15.66 7.00
CA ALA A 206 -16.65 -14.75 7.85
C ALA A 206 -17.77 -15.48 8.60
N HIS A 207 -18.58 -16.29 7.90
CA HIS A 207 -19.63 -17.09 8.51
C HIS A 207 -19.09 -18.11 9.52
N ALA A 208 -17.98 -18.80 9.19
CA ALA A 208 -17.34 -19.77 10.09
C ALA A 208 -16.83 -19.12 11.39
N LEU A 209 -16.48 -17.83 11.34
CA LEU A 209 -16.04 -17.03 12.47
C LEU A 209 -17.19 -16.29 13.18
N GLY A 210 -18.44 -16.45 12.71
CA GLY A 210 -19.64 -15.89 13.35
C GLY A 210 -20.00 -14.47 12.91
N TYR A 211 -19.46 -14.00 11.78
CA TYR A 211 -19.81 -12.72 11.16
C TYR A 211 -20.91 -12.91 10.12
N GLU A 212 -21.80 -11.95 10.00
CA GLU A 212 -22.86 -11.95 8.99
C GLU A 212 -22.29 -11.72 7.58
N ASN A 213 -21.27 -10.88 7.47
CA ASN A 213 -20.59 -10.55 6.21
C ASN A 213 -19.07 -10.43 6.41
N TYR A 214 -18.34 -10.43 5.30
CA TYR A 214 -16.89 -10.32 5.32
C TYR A 214 -16.38 -8.91 5.66
N ILE A 215 -17.17 -7.86 5.43
CA ILE A 215 -16.75 -6.46 5.64
C ILE A 215 -16.34 -6.23 7.10
N ASP A 216 -17.22 -6.61 8.05
CA ASP A 216 -16.97 -6.41 9.48
C ASP A 216 -15.78 -7.24 9.98
N LEU A 217 -15.60 -8.46 9.47
CA LEU A 217 -14.42 -9.27 9.76
C LEU A 217 -13.14 -8.58 9.26
N GLN A 218 -13.13 -8.16 8.00
CA GLN A 218 -11.94 -7.59 7.37
C GLN A 218 -11.54 -6.26 8.00
N TYR A 219 -12.49 -5.42 8.40
CA TYR A 219 -12.20 -4.19 9.13
C TYR A 219 -11.48 -4.46 10.47
N LYS A 220 -11.83 -5.56 11.16
CA LYS A 220 -11.09 -6.01 12.35
C LYS A 220 -9.69 -6.51 11.99
N LEU A 221 -9.55 -7.32 10.93
CA LEU A 221 -8.26 -7.82 10.47
C LEU A 221 -7.31 -6.71 10.03
N LEU A 222 -7.84 -5.59 9.52
CA LEU A 222 -7.09 -4.38 9.19
C LEU A 222 -6.79 -3.50 10.43
N ASN A 223 -7.14 -3.95 11.64
CA ASN A 223 -6.97 -3.21 12.90
C ASN A 223 -7.63 -1.81 12.91
N ARG A 224 -8.74 -1.62 12.20
CA ARG A 224 -9.49 -0.37 12.20
C ARG A 224 -10.27 -0.23 13.50
N THR A 225 -9.74 0.54 14.46
CA THR A 225 -10.29 0.67 15.81
C THR A 225 -11.11 1.94 16.02
N ASP A 226 -10.99 2.92 15.14
CA ASP A 226 -11.55 4.26 15.34
C ASP A 226 -12.75 4.57 14.43
N TYR A 227 -12.96 3.80 13.38
CA TYR A 227 -14.00 4.00 12.39
C TYR A 227 -14.49 2.69 11.77
N ASN A 228 -15.57 2.72 11.05
CA ASN A 228 -16.20 1.58 10.41
C ASN A 228 -16.60 1.89 8.95
N HIS A 229 -17.16 0.90 8.26
CA HIS A 229 -17.55 1.00 6.86
C HIS A 229 -18.60 2.10 6.58
N LYS A 230 -19.45 2.48 7.57
CA LYS A 230 -20.44 3.56 7.41
C LYS A 230 -19.78 4.94 7.42
N ASP A 231 -18.69 5.10 8.16
CA ASP A 231 -17.91 6.33 8.16
C ASP A 231 -17.16 6.49 6.82
N VAL A 232 -16.62 5.39 6.29
CA VAL A 232 -16.03 5.36 4.95
C VAL A 232 -17.05 5.67 3.86
N ALA A 233 -18.30 5.20 3.99
CA ALA A 233 -19.38 5.54 3.04
C ALA A 233 -19.63 7.05 2.98
N LYS A 234 -19.67 7.75 4.14
CA LYS A 234 -19.81 9.21 4.19
C LYS A 234 -18.61 9.93 3.54
N TYR A 235 -17.41 9.40 3.76
CA TYR A 235 -16.21 9.94 3.10
C TYR A 235 -16.30 9.82 1.57
N ARG A 236 -16.72 8.65 1.04
CA ARG A 236 -16.92 8.46 -0.41
C ARG A 236 -17.93 9.45 -0.99
N GLU A 237 -19.06 9.67 -0.29
CA GLU A 237 -20.05 10.68 -0.71
C GLU A 237 -19.47 12.10 -0.77
N LYS A 238 -18.55 12.41 0.15
CA LYS A 238 -17.89 13.72 0.16
C LYS A 238 -16.90 13.87 -0.99
N VAL A 239 -16.11 12.83 -1.26
CA VAL A 239 -15.22 12.80 -2.44
C VAL A 239 -16.02 13.03 -3.73
N LEU A 240 -17.17 12.35 -3.88
CA LEU A 240 -18.05 12.52 -5.03
C LEU A 240 -18.48 13.99 -5.24
N LYS A 241 -18.72 14.73 -4.16
CA LYS A 241 -19.19 16.12 -4.21
C LYS A 241 -18.05 17.14 -4.40
N THR A 242 -16.84 16.82 -3.97
CA THR A 242 -15.71 17.78 -3.93
C THR A 242 -14.62 17.50 -4.95
N LEU A 243 -14.07 16.29 -4.94
CA LEU A 243 -12.89 15.94 -5.75
C LEU A 243 -13.26 15.42 -7.14
N THR A 244 -14.37 14.71 -7.31
CA THR A 244 -14.84 14.28 -8.63
C THR A 244 -15.01 15.45 -9.61
N PRO A 245 -15.68 16.58 -9.26
CA PRO A 245 -15.77 17.73 -10.17
C PRO A 245 -14.42 18.35 -10.50
N LEU A 246 -13.48 18.36 -9.54
CA LEU A 246 -12.13 18.85 -9.78
C LEU A 246 -11.36 17.93 -10.72
N ALA A 247 -11.46 16.60 -10.57
CA ALA A 247 -10.81 15.63 -11.45
C ALA A 247 -11.28 15.79 -12.90
N VAL A 248 -12.60 15.95 -13.13
CA VAL A 248 -13.17 16.26 -14.46
C VAL A 248 -12.57 17.53 -15.04
N LYS A 249 -12.49 18.60 -14.24
CA LYS A 249 -11.89 19.89 -14.66
C LYS A 249 -10.42 19.75 -15.03
N ILE A 250 -9.67 18.95 -14.25
CA ILE A 250 -8.24 18.67 -14.50
C ILE A 250 -8.08 17.91 -15.83
N ARG A 251 -8.84 16.84 -16.08
CA ARG A 251 -8.80 16.08 -17.34
C ARG A 251 -9.18 16.94 -18.54
N LYS A 252 -10.19 17.78 -18.41
CA LYS A 252 -10.54 18.75 -19.46
C LYS A 252 -9.38 19.71 -19.76
N SER A 253 -8.74 20.28 -18.74
CA SER A 253 -7.55 21.13 -18.91
C SER A 253 -6.38 20.39 -19.56
N GLN A 254 -6.19 19.10 -19.24
CA GLN A 254 -5.21 18.26 -19.91
C GLN A 254 -5.52 18.06 -21.39
N ALA A 255 -6.78 17.76 -21.73
CA ALA A 255 -7.22 17.63 -23.13
C ALA A 255 -6.97 18.91 -23.94
N GLU A 256 -7.29 20.07 -23.37
CA GLU A 256 -7.02 21.39 -23.98
C GLU A 256 -5.52 21.63 -24.18
N ARG A 257 -4.69 21.33 -23.18
CA ARG A 257 -3.22 21.46 -23.25
C ARG A 257 -2.62 20.54 -24.33
N LEU A 258 -3.12 19.33 -24.45
CA LEU A 258 -2.71 18.38 -25.50
C LEU A 258 -3.29 18.73 -26.87
N GLY A 259 -4.34 19.54 -26.96
CA GLY A 259 -5.07 19.87 -28.19
C GLY A 259 -5.91 18.71 -28.69
N ILE A 260 -6.37 17.82 -27.79
CA ILE A 260 -7.18 16.64 -28.08
C ILE A 260 -8.66 16.99 -27.83
N LYS A 261 -9.51 16.91 -28.87
CA LYS A 261 -10.95 17.16 -28.74
C LYS A 261 -11.72 15.94 -28.22
N ASP A 262 -11.31 14.77 -28.63
CA ASP A 262 -11.89 13.47 -28.26
C ASP A 262 -10.91 12.75 -27.33
N PHE A 263 -10.88 13.21 -26.07
CA PHE A 263 -9.98 12.71 -25.04
C PHE A 263 -10.44 11.35 -24.54
N LYS A 264 -9.54 10.37 -24.48
CA LYS A 264 -9.80 9.00 -24.08
C LYS A 264 -8.90 8.62 -22.89
N TYR A 265 -9.26 7.55 -22.19
CA TYR A 265 -8.48 7.04 -21.06
C TYR A 265 -6.97 6.86 -21.39
N PHE A 266 -6.63 6.35 -22.57
CA PHE A 266 -5.23 6.20 -22.96
C PHE A 266 -4.48 7.53 -23.18
N ASP A 267 -5.18 8.66 -23.19
CA ASP A 267 -4.56 10.00 -23.24
C ASP A 267 -4.15 10.49 -21.86
N GLU A 268 -4.75 9.97 -20.78
CA GLU A 268 -4.49 10.43 -19.40
C GLU A 268 -3.04 10.26 -18.95
N ALA A 269 -2.36 9.23 -19.46
CA ALA A 269 -0.98 8.93 -19.11
C ALA A 269 0.03 9.93 -19.71
N CYS A 270 -0.38 10.80 -20.64
CA CYS A 270 0.47 11.78 -21.31
C CYS A 270 0.03 13.20 -20.91
N ASP A 271 0.84 13.91 -20.13
CA ASP A 271 0.49 15.22 -19.60
C ASP A 271 0.85 16.38 -20.53
N PHE A 272 1.85 16.22 -21.40
CA PHE A 272 2.41 17.30 -22.22
C PHE A 272 2.66 16.86 -23.65
N LYS A 273 2.48 17.78 -24.62
CA LYS A 273 2.68 17.54 -26.07
C LYS A 273 4.09 17.05 -26.41
N ASP A 274 5.08 17.55 -25.70
CA ASP A 274 6.50 17.20 -25.88
C ASP A 274 6.94 16.04 -24.96
N GLY A 275 5.99 15.37 -24.30
CA GLY A 275 6.20 14.25 -23.41
C GLY A 275 6.30 14.62 -21.93
N ASN A 276 6.10 13.61 -21.09
CA ASN A 276 6.23 13.74 -19.64
C ASN A 276 7.69 13.97 -19.22
N SER A 277 7.89 14.50 -18.01
CA SER A 277 9.22 14.59 -17.43
C SER A 277 9.70 13.19 -17.00
N ASN A 278 10.91 12.84 -17.40
CA ASN A 278 11.62 11.64 -16.97
C ASN A 278 12.92 12.03 -16.28
N PRO A 279 13.45 11.20 -15.35
CA PRO A 279 14.73 11.47 -14.72
C PRO A 279 15.87 11.62 -15.75
N ASN A 280 16.83 12.49 -15.48
CA ASN A 280 17.93 12.78 -16.40
C ASN A 280 19.07 11.73 -16.37
N GLY A 281 18.89 10.60 -15.68
CA GLY A 281 19.91 9.58 -15.56
C GLY A 281 19.36 8.22 -15.14
N ASP A 282 20.26 7.29 -14.94
CA ASP A 282 19.99 5.91 -14.51
C ASP A 282 19.75 5.79 -13.00
N VAL A 283 19.66 4.56 -12.52
CA VAL A 283 19.40 4.26 -11.11
C VAL A 283 20.49 4.81 -10.19
N ASP A 284 21.76 4.73 -10.58
CA ASP A 284 22.87 5.26 -9.79
C ASP A 284 22.79 6.78 -9.67
N PHE A 285 22.42 7.46 -10.76
CA PHE A 285 22.14 8.90 -10.75
C PHE A 285 20.98 9.23 -9.80
N ILE A 286 19.89 8.47 -9.85
CA ILE A 286 18.72 8.67 -8.98
C ILE A 286 19.10 8.50 -7.51
N VAL A 287 19.76 7.39 -7.14
CA VAL A 287 20.16 7.08 -5.76
C VAL A 287 21.11 8.15 -5.22
N LYS A 288 22.09 8.60 -6.01
CA LYS A 288 23.03 9.67 -5.61
C LYS A 288 22.32 10.99 -5.33
N ASN A 289 21.38 11.37 -6.19
CA ASN A 289 20.61 12.61 -5.99
C ASN A 289 19.61 12.49 -4.84
N ALA A 290 19.00 11.31 -4.63
CA ALA A 290 18.18 11.03 -3.48
C ALA A 290 18.98 11.13 -2.17
N GLN A 291 20.21 10.60 -2.12
CA GLN A 291 21.08 10.74 -0.97
C GLN A 291 21.36 12.22 -0.63
N LYS A 292 21.66 13.03 -1.64
CA LYS A 292 21.84 14.47 -1.44
C LYS A 292 20.56 15.12 -0.92
N MET A 293 19.43 14.82 -1.53
CA MET A 293 18.12 15.34 -1.16
C MET A 293 17.77 15.02 0.31
N TYR A 294 17.91 13.77 0.74
CA TYR A 294 17.59 13.35 2.10
C TYR A 294 18.54 13.93 3.15
N ARG A 295 19.83 14.11 2.81
CA ARG A 295 20.80 14.80 3.68
C ARG A 295 20.50 16.29 3.86
N GLU A 296 19.92 16.92 2.84
CA GLU A 296 19.54 18.35 2.88
C GLU A 296 18.14 18.56 3.48
N LEU A 297 17.28 17.53 3.49
CA LEU A 297 15.92 17.60 4.04
C LEU A 297 15.96 17.70 5.58
N SER A 298 16.66 16.77 6.24
CA SER A 298 16.98 16.84 7.68
C SER A 298 18.14 15.90 8.04
N THR A 299 18.67 16.04 9.25
CA THR A 299 19.69 15.13 9.78
C THR A 299 19.14 13.70 9.85
N GLU A 300 17.91 13.52 10.34
CA GLU A 300 17.30 12.21 10.51
C GLU A 300 17.09 11.50 9.16
N THR A 301 16.62 12.22 8.14
CA THR A 301 16.41 11.63 6.79
C THR A 301 17.74 11.36 6.10
N GLY A 302 18.77 12.16 6.33
CA GLY A 302 20.12 11.93 5.85
C GLY A 302 20.74 10.66 6.45
N ASP A 303 20.75 10.54 7.77
CA ASP A 303 21.26 9.37 8.49
C ASP A 303 20.52 8.08 8.07
N PHE A 304 19.20 8.17 7.90
CA PHE A 304 18.38 7.07 7.41
C PHE A 304 18.80 6.62 6.00
N PHE A 305 18.89 7.54 5.05
CA PHE A 305 19.15 7.15 3.66
C PHE A 305 20.60 6.68 3.46
N ASP A 306 21.55 7.23 4.22
CA ASP A 306 22.92 6.72 4.28
C ASP A 306 22.96 5.29 4.83
N PHE A 307 22.19 5.01 5.89
CA PHE A 307 22.06 3.65 6.43
C PHE A 307 21.50 2.65 5.39
N MET A 308 20.51 3.07 4.58
CA MET A 308 19.95 2.24 3.51
C MET A 308 20.99 1.89 2.45
N ILE A 309 21.80 2.86 2.02
CA ILE A 309 22.86 2.68 1.01
C ILE A 309 23.98 1.78 1.58
N GLU A 310 24.50 2.09 2.76
CA GLU A 310 25.62 1.37 3.39
C GLU A 310 25.32 -0.12 3.63
N ASN A 311 24.05 -0.41 3.93
CA ASN A 311 23.59 -1.77 4.21
C ASN A 311 22.96 -2.48 3.00
N GLU A 312 23.01 -1.87 1.80
CA GLU A 312 22.46 -2.45 0.55
C GLU A 312 21.00 -2.91 0.73
N LEU A 313 20.16 -2.03 1.32
CA LEU A 313 18.77 -2.33 1.69
C LEU A 313 17.75 -1.91 0.61
N MET A 314 18.17 -1.92 -0.65
CA MET A 314 17.32 -1.57 -1.78
C MET A 314 17.58 -2.48 -2.97
N ASP A 315 16.53 -3.02 -3.61
CA ASP A 315 16.59 -3.65 -4.94
C ASP A 315 15.62 -2.90 -5.87
N LEU A 316 16.16 -1.99 -6.69
CA LEU A 316 15.40 -0.97 -7.40
C LEU A 316 15.14 -1.29 -8.88
N VAL A 317 16.06 -2.00 -9.54
CA VAL A 317 16.08 -2.14 -11.01
C VAL A 317 15.07 -3.18 -11.48
N ALA A 318 14.25 -2.82 -12.48
CA ALA A 318 13.41 -3.78 -13.19
C ALA A 318 14.28 -4.79 -13.96
N LYS A 319 13.98 -6.08 -13.77
CA LYS A 319 14.65 -7.17 -14.48
C LYS A 319 13.68 -8.33 -14.74
N PRO A 320 13.94 -9.19 -15.75
CA PRO A 320 13.14 -10.39 -15.96
C PRO A 320 13.05 -11.22 -14.68
N LYS A 321 11.92 -11.92 -14.48
CA LYS A 321 11.68 -12.83 -13.35
C LYS A 321 11.53 -12.14 -11.98
N LYS A 322 11.56 -10.83 -11.92
CA LYS A 322 11.33 -10.04 -10.71
C LYS A 322 9.83 -9.83 -10.51
N ARG A 323 9.34 -9.89 -9.26
CA ARG A 323 7.94 -9.58 -8.94
C ARG A 323 7.58 -8.16 -9.41
N VAL A 324 6.37 -7.97 -9.88
CA VAL A 324 5.83 -6.67 -10.31
C VAL A 324 5.50 -5.79 -9.10
N GLY A 325 5.61 -4.47 -9.26
CA GLY A 325 5.27 -3.49 -8.24
C GLY A 325 6.48 -3.02 -7.43
N GLY A 326 6.19 -2.25 -6.38
CA GLY A 326 7.12 -1.77 -5.37
C GLY A 326 6.52 -2.00 -3.98
N TYR A 327 7.34 -2.12 -2.98
CA TYR A 327 6.94 -2.17 -1.57
C TYR A 327 8.12 -1.88 -0.64
N CYS A 328 7.79 -1.44 0.57
CA CYS A 328 8.70 -1.41 1.70
C CYS A 328 8.33 -2.51 2.69
N THR A 329 9.33 -3.18 3.25
CA THR A 329 9.18 -4.11 4.37
C THR A 329 10.29 -3.88 5.40
N SER A 330 10.30 -4.67 6.49
CA SER A 330 11.34 -4.57 7.51
C SER A 330 11.85 -5.94 7.96
N PHE A 331 13.11 -5.94 8.35
CA PHE A 331 13.77 -7.04 9.05
C PHE A 331 13.94 -6.61 10.52
N ASP A 332 12.88 -6.78 11.32
CA ASP A 332 12.78 -6.22 12.67
C ASP A 332 13.92 -6.68 13.61
N LYS A 333 14.38 -7.93 13.46
CA LYS A 333 15.56 -8.46 14.15
C LYS A 333 16.80 -7.61 13.90
N TYR A 334 16.97 -7.10 12.67
CA TYR A 334 18.12 -6.32 12.23
C TYR A 334 17.85 -4.81 12.24
N LYS A 335 16.67 -4.41 12.66
CA LYS A 335 16.24 -3.00 12.65
C LYS A 335 16.49 -2.35 11.30
N SER A 336 16.13 -3.05 10.23
CA SER A 336 16.45 -2.66 8.85
C SER A 336 15.21 -2.69 7.99
N PRO A 337 14.71 -1.52 7.54
CA PRO A 337 13.74 -1.48 6.45
C PRO A 337 14.39 -1.93 5.13
N PHE A 338 13.58 -2.34 4.16
CA PHE A 338 14.03 -2.75 2.83
C PHE A 338 13.07 -2.23 1.75
N ILE A 339 13.62 -1.62 0.70
CA ILE A 339 12.86 -1.11 -0.44
C ILE A 339 13.04 -2.03 -1.64
N PHE A 340 11.93 -2.54 -2.15
CA PHE A 340 11.84 -3.28 -3.39
C PHE A 340 11.12 -2.45 -4.45
N SER A 341 11.62 -2.40 -5.69
CA SER A 341 11.01 -1.63 -6.78
C SER A 341 11.36 -2.19 -8.16
N ASN A 342 10.79 -1.59 -9.21
CA ASN A 342 11.00 -1.94 -10.60
C ASN A 342 11.20 -0.67 -11.44
N PHE A 343 12.30 0.05 -11.25
CA PHE A 343 12.62 1.26 -11.99
C PHE A 343 12.68 1.01 -13.49
N ASN A 344 12.04 1.88 -14.25
CA ASN A 344 11.83 1.73 -15.69
C ASN A 344 12.15 2.99 -16.53
N GLY A 345 12.73 4.03 -15.92
CA GLY A 345 13.16 5.26 -16.58
C GLY A 345 12.06 6.32 -16.71
N THR A 346 10.90 6.14 -16.06
CA THR A 346 9.82 7.13 -16.03
C THR A 346 9.87 7.98 -14.75
N LYS A 347 9.03 9.03 -14.70
CA LYS A 347 8.84 9.79 -13.45
C LYS A 347 8.46 8.90 -12.26
N GLY A 348 7.82 7.76 -12.55
CA GLY A 348 7.43 6.78 -11.53
C GLY A 348 8.59 6.27 -10.68
N ASP A 349 9.83 6.28 -11.20
CA ASP A 349 11.01 5.89 -10.40
C ASP A 349 11.25 6.88 -9.25
N ILE A 350 10.97 8.16 -9.48
CA ILE A 350 11.10 9.21 -8.44
C ILE A 350 9.89 9.15 -7.49
N ASP A 351 8.68 8.96 -8.01
CA ASP A 351 7.49 8.76 -7.19
C ASP A 351 7.73 7.58 -6.22
N VAL A 352 8.22 6.44 -6.72
CA VAL A 352 8.45 5.24 -5.91
C VAL A 352 9.62 5.42 -4.92
N ILE A 353 10.76 6.00 -5.31
CA ILE A 353 11.88 6.18 -4.36
C ILE A 353 11.51 7.12 -3.22
N THR A 354 10.64 8.10 -3.45
CA THR A 354 10.17 9.00 -2.39
C THR A 354 9.05 8.37 -1.56
N HIS A 355 8.14 7.62 -2.18
CA HIS A 355 7.08 6.88 -1.52
C HIS A 355 7.64 5.79 -0.58
N GLU A 356 8.39 4.85 -1.14
CA GLU A 356 8.93 3.73 -0.36
C GLU A 356 9.95 4.20 0.70
N ALA A 357 10.69 5.28 0.42
CA ALA A 357 11.54 5.89 1.43
C ALA A 357 10.72 6.54 2.56
N GLY A 358 9.50 7.01 2.31
CA GLY A 358 8.60 7.49 3.36
C GLY A 358 8.24 6.38 4.35
N HIS A 359 7.86 5.21 3.85
CA HIS A 359 7.64 4.01 4.66
C HIS A 359 8.91 3.55 5.39
N ALA A 360 10.02 3.45 4.66
CA ALA A 360 11.30 3.02 5.22
C ALA A 360 11.80 3.97 6.31
N PHE A 361 11.63 5.28 6.12
CA PHE A 361 11.98 6.30 7.11
C PHE A 361 11.09 6.18 8.36
N GLN A 362 9.78 6.00 8.20
CA GLN A 362 8.88 5.77 9.33
C GLN A 362 9.33 4.53 10.12
N CYS A 363 9.55 3.40 9.45
CA CYS A 363 10.03 2.17 10.08
C CYS A 363 11.38 2.39 10.79
N TYR A 364 12.33 3.09 10.14
CA TYR A 364 13.63 3.44 10.73
C TYR A 364 13.48 4.28 12.01
N MET A 365 12.54 5.23 12.03
CA MET A 365 12.29 6.09 13.19
C MET A 365 11.57 5.36 14.34
N SER A 366 10.74 4.36 14.04
CA SER A 366 9.97 3.58 15.03
C SER A 366 10.60 2.23 15.41
N GLN A 367 11.72 1.82 14.81
CA GLN A 367 12.38 0.52 15.03
C GLN A 367 12.77 0.22 16.47
N TYR A 368 12.75 1.24 17.35
CA TYR A 368 13.03 1.11 18.78
C TYR A 368 11.79 0.79 19.61
N GLN A 369 10.63 0.73 19.00
CA GLN A 369 9.41 0.33 19.66
C GLN A 369 9.56 -1.10 20.20
N LEU A 370 9.08 -1.28 21.43
CA LEU A 370 9.23 -2.53 22.16
C LEU A 370 8.46 -3.67 21.47
N LEU A 371 7.21 -3.39 21.10
CA LEU A 371 6.32 -4.35 20.48
C LEU A 371 6.45 -4.28 18.95
N PRO A 372 6.53 -5.42 18.24
CA PRO A 372 6.52 -5.43 16.77
C PRO A 372 5.25 -4.77 16.19
N GLU A 373 4.12 -4.85 16.88
CA GLU A 373 2.87 -4.19 16.52
C GLU A 373 2.96 -2.66 16.52
N TYR A 374 3.99 -2.08 17.14
CA TYR A 374 4.20 -0.63 17.22
C TYR A 374 5.26 -0.11 16.24
N ILE A 375 5.95 -1.01 15.53
CA ILE A 375 6.92 -0.61 14.50
C ILE A 375 6.16 -0.05 13.30
N TRP A 376 5.16 -0.78 12.80
CA TRP A 376 4.31 -0.36 11.70
C TRP A 376 2.95 0.11 12.20
N PRO A 377 2.46 1.28 11.78
CA PRO A 377 1.07 1.68 12.02
C PRO A 377 0.10 0.88 11.15
N THR A 378 -1.20 1.12 11.33
CA THR A 378 -2.23 0.64 10.42
C THR A 378 -2.04 1.24 9.02
N TYR A 379 -2.55 0.60 7.96
CA TYR A 379 -2.32 1.01 6.58
C TYR A 379 -2.74 2.44 6.28
N ASP A 380 -3.86 2.89 6.83
CA ASP A 380 -4.36 4.26 6.73
C ASP A 380 -3.36 5.31 7.25
N ALA A 381 -2.63 4.99 8.32
CA ALA A 381 -1.56 5.83 8.84
C ALA A 381 -0.22 5.59 8.11
N ALA A 382 0.10 4.35 7.71
CA ALA A 382 1.34 4.04 7.01
C ALA A 382 1.47 4.83 5.70
N GLU A 383 0.38 4.96 4.95
CA GLU A 383 0.38 5.71 3.69
C GLU A 383 0.48 7.23 3.87
N ILE A 384 0.19 7.76 5.07
CA ILE A 384 0.49 9.17 5.36
C ILE A 384 2.00 9.44 5.24
N HIS A 385 2.82 8.50 5.71
CA HIS A 385 4.28 8.67 5.71
C HIS A 385 4.85 8.65 4.30
N SER A 386 4.42 7.69 3.47
CA SER A 386 4.86 7.55 2.09
C SER A 386 4.42 8.72 1.21
N MET A 387 3.12 9.01 1.17
CA MET A 387 2.56 10.06 0.31
C MET A 387 2.99 11.47 0.74
N SER A 388 3.23 11.70 2.04
CA SER A 388 3.76 12.98 2.49
C SER A 388 5.21 13.19 2.08
N MET A 389 6.04 12.15 2.14
CA MET A 389 7.44 12.24 1.73
C MET A 389 7.57 12.63 0.24
N GLU A 390 6.67 12.17 -0.61
CA GLU A 390 6.63 12.58 -2.02
C GLU A 390 6.56 14.11 -2.15
N PHE A 391 5.73 14.78 -1.36
CA PHE A 391 5.59 16.25 -1.39
C PHE A 391 6.69 17.00 -0.63
N LEU A 392 7.14 16.47 0.50
CA LEU A 392 8.21 17.09 1.30
C LEU A 392 9.53 17.17 0.54
N THR A 393 9.73 16.29 -0.44
CA THR A 393 10.92 16.26 -1.30
C THR A 393 10.84 17.18 -2.53
N TRP A 394 9.72 17.84 -2.79
CA TRP A 394 9.54 18.72 -3.97
C TRP A 394 10.59 19.81 -4.18
N PRO A 395 11.18 20.43 -3.15
CA PRO A 395 12.23 21.43 -3.35
C PRO A 395 13.44 20.92 -4.14
N TRP A 396 13.69 19.60 -4.17
CA TRP A 396 14.85 18.98 -4.80
C TRP A 396 14.58 18.37 -6.17
N MET A 397 13.39 18.50 -6.72
CA MET A 397 13.04 17.86 -8.00
C MET A 397 13.90 18.34 -9.18
N GLU A 398 14.53 19.50 -9.10
CA GLU A 398 15.51 19.94 -10.10
C GLU A 398 16.74 19.03 -10.19
N LEU A 399 17.10 18.33 -9.10
CA LEU A 399 18.20 17.36 -9.11
C LEU A 399 17.92 16.19 -10.06
N PHE A 400 16.67 15.80 -10.23
CA PHE A 400 16.26 14.66 -11.05
C PHE A 400 15.82 15.07 -12.45
N PHE A 401 15.08 16.17 -12.58
CA PHE A 401 14.39 16.56 -13.80
C PHE A 401 14.96 17.83 -14.46
N GLY A 402 15.92 18.52 -13.82
CA GLY A 402 16.46 19.78 -14.31
C GLY A 402 15.34 20.78 -14.60
N LYS A 403 15.33 21.38 -15.79
CA LYS A 403 14.32 22.36 -16.22
C LYS A 403 12.88 21.82 -16.25
N ASN A 404 12.69 20.50 -16.24
CA ASN A 404 11.38 19.85 -16.26
C ASN A 404 10.82 19.56 -14.85
N ALA A 405 11.45 20.06 -13.78
CA ALA A 405 11.00 19.84 -12.41
C ALA A 405 9.54 20.30 -12.18
N ASN A 406 9.13 21.41 -12.80
CA ASN A 406 7.75 21.89 -12.69
C ASN A 406 6.75 20.98 -13.42
N LYS A 407 7.14 20.37 -14.54
CA LYS A 407 6.30 19.35 -15.20
C LYS A 407 6.08 18.15 -14.26
N PHE A 408 7.13 17.69 -13.58
CA PHE A 408 7.02 16.65 -12.58
C PHE A 408 6.02 17.04 -11.46
N LYS A 409 6.22 18.21 -10.83
CA LYS A 409 5.36 18.68 -9.74
C LYS A 409 3.89 18.79 -10.16
N TYR A 410 3.65 19.30 -11.37
CA TYR A 410 2.31 19.37 -11.95
C TYR A 410 1.70 17.97 -12.12
N SER A 411 2.43 17.04 -12.74
CA SER A 411 1.96 15.66 -12.97
C SER A 411 1.73 14.91 -11.65
N ALA A 412 2.58 15.13 -10.64
CA ALA A 412 2.43 14.52 -9.32
C ALA A 412 1.17 15.01 -8.60
N LEU A 413 0.96 16.34 -8.53
CA LEU A 413 -0.25 16.90 -7.89
C LEU A 413 -1.52 16.56 -8.67
N LYS A 414 -1.48 16.66 -10.01
CA LYS A 414 -2.58 16.21 -10.88
C LYS A 414 -2.92 14.75 -10.60
N GLY A 415 -1.92 13.87 -10.61
CA GLY A 415 -2.10 12.45 -10.36
C GLY A 415 -2.72 12.16 -8.99
N ALA A 416 -2.21 12.80 -7.94
CA ALA A 416 -2.75 12.66 -6.59
C ALA A 416 -4.21 13.11 -6.47
N LEU A 417 -4.60 14.22 -7.14
CA LEU A 417 -5.97 14.74 -7.13
C LEU A 417 -6.94 13.84 -7.93
N THR A 418 -6.51 13.30 -9.07
CA THR A 418 -7.34 12.44 -9.92
C THR A 418 -7.39 11.00 -9.41
N PHE A 419 -6.43 10.58 -8.58
CA PHE A 419 -6.40 9.26 -7.96
C PHE A 419 -7.52 9.03 -6.96
N ILE A 420 -7.92 10.04 -6.16
CA ILE A 420 -8.89 9.83 -5.07
C ILE A 420 -10.25 9.35 -5.56
N PRO A 421 -10.87 9.91 -6.64
CA PRO A 421 -12.10 9.36 -7.22
C PRO A 421 -11.96 7.89 -7.63
N TYR A 422 -10.87 7.50 -8.27
CA TYR A 422 -10.59 6.10 -8.60
C TYR A 422 -10.44 5.23 -7.34
N GLY A 423 -9.70 5.69 -6.34
CA GLY A 423 -9.49 4.93 -5.09
C GLY A 423 -10.80 4.63 -4.35
N VAL A 424 -11.71 5.60 -4.29
CA VAL A 424 -13.04 5.38 -3.68
C VAL A 424 -13.95 4.51 -4.55
N THR A 425 -13.76 4.48 -5.87
CA THR A 425 -14.46 3.54 -6.77
C THR A 425 -14.12 2.10 -6.41
N ILE A 426 -12.82 1.80 -6.25
CA ILE A 426 -12.34 0.48 -5.85
C ILE A 426 -12.92 0.05 -4.49
N ASP A 427 -12.92 0.94 -3.51
CA ASP A 427 -13.51 0.65 -2.19
C ASP A 427 -15.02 0.42 -2.26
N HIS A 428 -15.75 1.28 -2.97
CA HIS A 428 -17.21 1.13 -3.12
C HIS A 428 -17.57 -0.16 -3.85
N PHE A 429 -16.79 -0.53 -4.86
CA PHE A 429 -16.93 -1.81 -5.55
C PHE A 429 -16.76 -3.00 -4.61
N GLN A 430 -15.72 -2.99 -3.78
CA GLN A 430 -15.49 -4.08 -2.82
C GLN A 430 -16.63 -4.18 -1.78
N HIS A 431 -17.19 -3.06 -1.31
CA HIS A 431 -18.36 -3.09 -0.44
C HIS A 431 -19.55 -3.75 -1.14
N TYR A 432 -19.87 -3.34 -2.39
CA TYR A 432 -20.92 -3.99 -3.16
C TYR A 432 -20.72 -5.50 -3.30
N VAL A 433 -19.49 -5.94 -3.59
CA VAL A 433 -19.19 -7.37 -3.78
C VAL A 433 -19.49 -8.18 -2.52
N TYR A 434 -19.07 -7.71 -1.35
CA TYR A 434 -19.27 -8.46 -0.09
C TYR A 434 -20.63 -8.22 0.55
N GLU A 435 -21.37 -7.21 0.17
CA GLU A 435 -22.81 -7.06 0.44
C GLU A 435 -23.65 -7.97 -0.48
N ASN A 436 -23.13 -8.35 -1.66
CA ASN A 436 -23.79 -9.18 -2.66
C ASN A 436 -22.88 -10.37 -3.07
N PRO A 437 -22.50 -11.27 -2.15
CA PRO A 437 -21.49 -12.29 -2.43
C PRO A 437 -21.90 -13.31 -3.49
N ASN A 438 -23.22 -13.44 -3.76
CA ASN A 438 -23.79 -14.31 -4.78
C ASN A 438 -23.89 -13.65 -6.18
N ALA A 439 -23.50 -12.38 -6.33
CA ALA A 439 -23.49 -11.73 -7.63
C ALA A 439 -22.54 -12.47 -8.58
N THR A 440 -22.94 -12.66 -9.82
CA THR A 440 -22.12 -13.27 -10.85
C THR A 440 -20.94 -12.36 -11.25
N PRO A 441 -19.88 -12.90 -11.84
CA PRO A 441 -18.79 -12.07 -12.37
C PRO A 441 -19.26 -10.97 -13.32
N ALA A 442 -20.23 -11.24 -14.19
CA ALA A 442 -20.80 -10.24 -15.10
C ALA A 442 -21.55 -9.12 -14.35
N GLU A 443 -22.31 -9.44 -13.31
CA GLU A 443 -23.00 -8.44 -12.47
C GLU A 443 -21.98 -7.59 -11.70
N ARG A 444 -20.90 -8.18 -11.20
CA ARG A 444 -19.81 -7.45 -10.53
C ARG A 444 -19.13 -6.47 -11.51
N ARG A 445 -18.78 -6.91 -12.73
CA ARG A 445 -18.21 -6.01 -13.75
C ARG A 445 -19.16 -4.87 -14.10
N LYS A 446 -20.44 -5.18 -14.36
CA LYS A 446 -21.45 -4.14 -14.63
C LYS A 446 -21.53 -3.12 -13.50
N LYS A 447 -21.54 -3.60 -12.23
CA LYS A 447 -21.60 -2.71 -11.07
C LYS A 447 -20.35 -1.86 -10.93
N TYR A 448 -19.17 -2.44 -11.20
CA TYR A 448 -17.93 -1.67 -11.20
C TYR A 448 -18.00 -0.52 -12.20
N HIS A 449 -18.44 -0.74 -13.43
CA HIS A 449 -18.58 0.30 -14.45
C HIS A 449 -19.60 1.39 -14.04
N GLU A 450 -20.72 1.01 -13.42
CA GLU A 450 -21.66 1.99 -12.88
C GLU A 450 -21.04 2.90 -11.82
N LEU A 451 -20.23 2.33 -10.93
CA LEU A 451 -19.52 3.07 -9.88
C LEU A 451 -18.40 3.93 -10.47
N GLU A 452 -17.67 3.41 -11.43
CA GLU A 452 -16.64 4.12 -12.16
C GLU A 452 -17.20 5.38 -12.81
N LEU A 453 -18.30 5.28 -13.56
CA LEU A 453 -18.99 6.44 -14.14
C LEU A 453 -19.60 7.39 -13.10
N MET A 454 -19.87 6.93 -11.88
CA MET A 454 -20.31 7.80 -10.79
C MET A 454 -19.17 8.71 -10.30
N TYR A 455 -17.97 8.18 -10.12
CA TYR A 455 -16.83 8.92 -9.59
C TYR A 455 -15.94 9.54 -10.67
N GLU A 456 -15.99 9.02 -11.90
CA GLU A 456 -15.24 9.47 -13.06
C GLU A 456 -16.18 9.60 -14.29
N PRO A 457 -17.13 10.55 -14.26
CA PRO A 457 -18.22 10.64 -15.25
C PRO A 457 -17.77 11.00 -16.67
N ASP A 458 -16.55 11.47 -16.85
CA ASP A 458 -15.93 11.83 -18.12
C ASP A 458 -15.00 10.72 -18.65
N LEU A 459 -14.98 9.55 -18.01
CA LEU A 459 -14.14 8.41 -18.41
C LEU A 459 -14.66 7.78 -19.71
N ASP A 460 -13.76 7.62 -20.66
CA ASP A 460 -14.01 6.93 -21.94
C ASP A 460 -12.82 6.05 -22.29
N TYR A 461 -13.01 4.74 -22.21
CA TYR A 461 -11.96 3.77 -22.51
C TYR A 461 -11.69 3.57 -24.02
N ASP A 462 -12.62 3.97 -24.88
CA ASP A 462 -12.55 3.62 -26.32
C ASP A 462 -12.33 2.10 -26.53
N ASN A 463 -12.94 1.28 -25.64
CA ASN A 463 -12.71 -0.16 -25.59
C ASN A 463 -13.88 -0.90 -24.91
N ASP A 464 -14.50 -1.84 -25.62
CA ASP A 464 -15.69 -2.57 -25.16
C ASP A 464 -15.41 -3.45 -23.94
N PHE A 465 -14.23 -4.05 -23.85
CA PHE A 465 -13.86 -4.90 -22.71
C PHE A 465 -13.77 -4.09 -21.41
N TYR A 466 -13.09 -2.95 -21.40
CA TYR A 466 -13.06 -2.10 -20.22
C TYR A 466 -14.41 -1.42 -19.94
N ASN A 467 -15.16 -1.04 -20.98
CA ASN A 467 -16.53 -0.56 -20.83
C ASN A 467 -17.50 -1.61 -20.27
N SER A 468 -17.14 -2.91 -20.31
CA SER A 468 -17.87 -3.97 -19.60
C SER A 468 -17.63 -3.95 -18.08
N GLY A 469 -16.70 -3.11 -17.59
CA GLY A 469 -16.33 -3.00 -16.18
C GLY A 469 -15.18 -3.91 -15.74
N ALA A 470 -14.29 -4.28 -16.66
CA ALA A 470 -13.18 -5.19 -16.38
C ALA A 470 -11.87 -4.50 -15.96
N PHE A 471 -11.84 -3.17 -15.87
CA PHE A 471 -10.61 -2.41 -15.58
C PHE A 471 -9.95 -2.81 -14.24
N TRP A 472 -10.75 -3.12 -13.21
CA TRP A 472 -10.27 -3.53 -11.88
C TRP A 472 -9.43 -4.81 -11.87
N PHE A 473 -9.44 -5.63 -12.94
CA PHE A 473 -8.56 -6.80 -13.04
C PHE A 473 -7.08 -6.42 -12.92
N SER A 474 -6.73 -5.22 -13.34
CA SER A 474 -5.37 -4.70 -13.22
C SER A 474 -4.99 -4.22 -11.81
N GLN A 475 -5.97 -4.18 -10.87
CA GLN A 475 -5.79 -3.69 -9.51
C GLN A 475 -5.57 -4.85 -8.55
N GLY A 476 -4.31 -5.25 -8.34
CA GLY A 476 -3.95 -6.39 -7.51
C GLY A 476 -4.49 -6.33 -6.07
N HIS A 477 -4.61 -5.13 -5.49
CA HIS A 477 -5.16 -4.93 -4.15
C HIS A 477 -6.57 -5.50 -3.96
N VAL A 478 -7.39 -5.54 -5.03
CA VAL A 478 -8.73 -6.17 -4.99
C VAL A 478 -8.63 -7.66 -4.69
N PHE A 479 -7.56 -8.30 -5.19
CA PHE A 479 -7.33 -9.73 -5.03
C PHE A 479 -6.67 -10.05 -3.67
N TRP A 480 -5.58 -9.38 -3.29
CA TRP A 480 -4.77 -9.77 -2.13
C TRP A 480 -4.89 -8.88 -0.89
N ALA A 481 -5.48 -7.68 -0.99
CA ALA A 481 -5.64 -6.76 0.14
C ALA A 481 -7.02 -6.08 0.15
N PRO A 482 -8.11 -6.83 0.40
CA PRO A 482 -9.46 -6.28 0.37
C PRO A 482 -9.64 -5.14 1.38
N PHE A 483 -10.33 -4.07 0.93
CA PHE A 483 -10.59 -2.84 1.68
C PHE A 483 -9.35 -2.02 2.08
N TYR A 484 -8.15 -2.37 1.63
CA TYR A 484 -6.97 -1.57 1.89
C TYR A 484 -6.94 -0.29 1.02
N TYR A 485 -7.47 -0.34 -0.20
CA TYR A 485 -7.27 0.72 -1.21
C TYR A 485 -7.82 2.09 -0.79
N ILE A 486 -8.82 2.13 0.09
CA ILE A 486 -9.36 3.38 0.66
C ILE A 486 -8.33 4.10 1.54
N ASP A 487 -7.42 3.36 2.18
CA ASP A 487 -6.42 3.90 3.08
C ASP A 487 -5.47 4.86 2.35
N TYR A 488 -5.13 4.56 1.09
CA TYR A 488 -4.40 5.49 0.21
C TYR A 488 -5.13 6.82 0.04
N THR A 489 -6.46 6.80 -0.10
CA THR A 489 -7.23 8.03 -0.31
C THR A 489 -7.32 8.88 0.96
N LEU A 490 -7.44 8.25 2.12
CA LEU A 490 -7.44 8.91 3.42
C LEU A 490 -6.07 9.54 3.71
N ALA A 491 -5.02 8.76 3.48
CA ALA A 491 -3.64 9.21 3.62
C ALA A 491 -3.28 10.33 2.65
N GLN A 492 -3.79 10.29 1.40
CA GLN A 492 -3.56 11.36 0.42
C GLN A 492 -4.14 12.69 0.89
N VAL A 493 -5.31 12.68 1.53
CA VAL A 493 -5.88 13.90 2.15
C VAL A 493 -4.99 14.42 3.28
N CYS A 494 -4.36 13.56 4.04
CA CYS A 494 -3.37 13.94 5.07
C CYS A 494 -2.09 14.49 4.43
N ALA A 495 -1.59 13.86 3.38
CA ALA A 495 -0.42 14.33 2.65
C ALA A 495 -0.65 15.70 1.99
N PHE A 496 -1.86 15.98 1.49
CA PHE A 496 -2.23 17.31 1.02
C PHE A 496 -2.19 18.36 2.12
N GLN A 497 -2.60 18.02 3.35
CA GLN A 497 -2.48 18.93 4.48
C GLN A 497 -1.00 19.24 4.77
N TYR A 498 -0.13 18.22 4.79
CA TYR A 498 1.31 18.44 4.95
C TYR A 498 1.89 19.25 3.79
N LEU A 499 1.50 19.01 2.54
CA LEU A 499 1.93 19.82 1.41
C LEU A 499 1.61 21.31 1.63
N LEU A 500 0.35 21.64 1.96
CA LEU A 500 -0.07 23.01 2.18
C LEU A 500 0.64 23.66 3.36
N LYS A 501 0.79 22.94 4.48
CA LYS A 501 1.55 23.40 5.67
C LYS A 501 3.03 23.59 5.35
N TYR A 502 3.64 22.69 4.55
CA TYR A 502 5.04 22.75 4.19
C TYR A 502 5.38 23.95 3.29
N LEU A 503 4.43 24.35 2.43
CA LEU A 503 4.57 25.58 1.63
C LEU A 503 4.54 26.84 2.49
N ASP A 504 3.86 26.81 3.64
CA ASP A 504 3.78 27.91 4.59
C ASP A 504 4.97 27.90 5.57
N ASN A 505 5.22 26.76 6.23
CA ASN A 505 6.29 26.61 7.23
C ASN A 505 6.97 25.24 7.16
N LYS A 506 8.08 25.17 6.44
CA LYS A 506 8.83 23.92 6.18
C LYS A 506 9.34 23.26 7.46
N GLU A 507 9.96 24.02 8.35
CA GLU A 507 10.62 23.48 9.55
C GLU A 507 9.60 22.87 10.52
N GLU A 508 8.50 23.54 10.76
CA GLU A 508 7.47 23.07 11.68
C GLU A 508 6.78 21.83 11.11
N THR A 509 6.41 21.86 9.83
CA THR A 509 5.78 20.72 9.17
C THR A 509 6.67 19.48 9.20
N LEU A 510 7.97 19.64 8.97
CA LEU A 510 8.90 18.53 9.01
C LEU A 510 9.05 17.95 10.42
N LYS A 511 9.03 18.78 11.49
CA LYS A 511 9.02 18.31 12.88
C LYS A 511 7.76 17.52 13.21
N GLU A 512 6.59 17.99 12.76
CA GLU A 512 5.31 17.27 12.92
C GLU A 512 5.36 15.91 12.24
N TYR A 513 5.83 15.86 10.99
CA TYR A 513 5.99 14.63 10.22
C TYR A 513 6.95 13.64 10.89
N ILE A 514 8.13 14.10 11.34
CA ILE A 514 9.12 13.26 12.05
C ILE A 514 8.54 12.75 13.37
N THR A 515 7.77 13.57 14.09
CA THR A 515 7.09 13.17 15.32
C THR A 515 6.09 12.05 15.08
N LEU A 516 5.33 12.17 14.00
CA LEU A 516 4.40 11.11 13.54
C LEU A 516 5.16 9.83 13.20
N CYS A 517 6.27 9.91 12.44
CA CYS A 517 7.10 8.74 12.12
C CYS A 517 7.62 8.01 13.36
N LYS A 518 8.07 8.75 14.40
CA LYS A 518 8.55 8.17 15.65
C LYS A 518 7.46 7.43 16.44
N ALA A 519 6.22 7.87 16.32
CA ALA A 519 5.10 7.22 17.00
C ALA A 519 4.85 5.80 16.45
N GLY A 520 5.13 5.54 15.15
CA GLY A 520 4.85 4.24 14.54
C GLY A 520 3.38 3.85 14.71
N GLY A 521 3.14 2.60 15.09
CA GLY A 521 1.80 2.06 15.38
C GLY A 521 1.41 2.09 16.87
N SER A 522 2.04 2.94 17.69
CA SER A 522 1.80 2.96 19.14
C SER A 522 0.43 3.51 19.55
N GLU A 523 -0.28 4.14 18.63
CA GLU A 523 -1.59 4.73 18.83
C GLU A 523 -2.55 4.43 17.66
N SER A 524 -3.84 4.64 17.86
CA SER A 524 -4.85 4.48 16.82
C SER A 524 -4.76 5.57 15.75
N PHE A 525 -5.35 5.33 14.58
CA PHE A 525 -5.29 6.24 13.43
C PHE A 525 -5.65 7.68 13.81
N PHE A 526 -6.81 7.91 14.47
CA PHE A 526 -7.21 9.27 14.84
C PHE A 526 -6.25 9.91 15.84
N LYS A 527 -5.65 9.11 16.73
CA LYS A 527 -4.68 9.62 17.68
C LYS A 527 -3.34 9.94 17.00
N LEU A 528 -2.94 9.16 16.02
CA LEU A 528 -1.77 9.46 15.18
C LEU A 528 -1.97 10.76 14.39
N LEU A 529 -3.18 11.04 13.88
CA LEU A 529 -3.49 12.33 13.25
C LEU A 529 -3.27 13.51 14.21
N GLU A 530 -3.70 13.38 15.48
CA GLU A 530 -3.45 14.41 16.49
C GLU A 530 -1.94 14.61 16.74
N ILE A 531 -1.18 13.50 16.85
CA ILE A 531 0.28 13.54 17.03
C ILE A 531 0.96 14.25 15.85
N GLY A 532 0.50 13.98 14.61
CA GLY A 532 0.98 14.63 13.40
C GLY A 532 0.40 16.01 13.14
N ASN A 533 -0.43 16.55 14.07
CA ASN A 533 -1.14 17.83 13.89
C ASN A 533 -1.94 17.89 12.58
N LEU A 534 -2.65 16.82 12.25
CA LEU A 534 -3.48 16.64 11.06
C LEU A 534 -4.96 16.63 11.42
N LYS A 535 -5.78 17.23 10.58
CA LYS A 535 -7.24 17.10 10.66
C LYS A 535 -7.66 15.74 10.11
N ASN A 536 -8.67 15.13 10.73
CA ASN A 536 -9.21 13.84 10.32
C ASN A 536 -9.77 13.91 8.87
N PRO A 537 -9.28 13.11 7.92
CA PRO A 537 -9.73 13.10 6.53
C PRO A 537 -11.20 12.68 6.36
N MET A 538 -11.75 11.95 7.33
CA MET A 538 -13.17 11.58 7.35
C MET A 538 -14.08 12.71 7.82
N ASN A 539 -13.52 13.77 8.43
CA ASN A 539 -14.28 14.99 8.66
C ASN A 539 -14.55 15.66 7.32
N THR A 540 -15.83 15.74 6.96
CA THR A 540 -16.27 16.20 5.64
C THR A 540 -15.87 17.64 5.31
N GLU A 541 -15.59 18.47 6.31
CA GLU A 541 -15.19 19.88 6.13
C GLU A 541 -13.77 20.01 5.55
N ILE A 542 -12.87 19.07 5.83
CA ILE A 542 -11.48 19.18 5.39
C ILE A 542 -11.35 19.18 3.86
N LEU A 543 -12.12 18.34 3.15
CA LEU A 543 -12.10 18.30 1.69
C LEU A 543 -12.60 19.63 1.08
N GLU A 544 -13.61 20.25 1.67
CA GLU A 544 -14.10 21.56 1.24
C GLU A 544 -13.06 22.67 1.47
N GLU A 545 -12.27 22.57 2.55
CA GLU A 545 -11.23 23.55 2.88
C GLU A 545 -10.01 23.43 1.95
N ILE A 546 -9.52 22.21 1.70
CA ILE A 546 -8.23 22.04 0.98
C ILE A 546 -8.40 21.98 -0.52
N THR A 547 -9.54 21.50 -1.07
CA THR A 547 -9.72 21.32 -2.51
C THR A 547 -9.51 22.62 -3.31
N PRO A 548 -10.06 23.79 -2.92
CA PRO A 548 -9.80 25.04 -3.64
C PRO A 548 -8.32 25.47 -3.59
N LYS A 549 -7.64 25.26 -2.46
CA LYS A 549 -6.22 25.60 -2.29
C LYS A 549 -5.33 24.72 -3.17
N LEU A 550 -5.67 23.44 -3.30
CA LEU A 550 -4.95 22.50 -4.17
C LEU A 550 -5.18 22.82 -5.65
N GLU A 551 -6.38 23.22 -6.04
CA GLU A 551 -6.68 23.69 -7.39
C GLU A 551 -5.88 24.94 -7.71
N GLU A 552 -5.83 25.93 -6.81
CA GLU A 552 -5.02 27.13 -6.97
C GLU A 552 -3.54 26.79 -7.09
N LEU A 553 -3.04 25.91 -6.22
CA LEU A 553 -1.66 25.45 -6.27
C LEU A 553 -1.32 24.79 -7.62
N LEU A 554 -2.18 23.86 -8.10
CA LEU A 554 -1.98 23.19 -9.37
C LEU A 554 -1.90 24.19 -10.54
N ASN A 555 -2.80 25.18 -10.56
CA ASN A 555 -2.85 26.21 -11.57
C ASN A 555 -1.69 27.22 -11.49
N SER A 556 -1.04 27.36 -10.33
CA SER A 556 0.12 28.24 -10.13
C SER A 556 1.44 27.64 -10.65
N ILE A 557 1.51 26.33 -10.86
CA ILE A 557 2.72 25.66 -11.36
C ILE A 557 2.94 26.05 -12.82
N LYS A 558 4.01 26.79 -13.07
CA LYS A 558 4.40 27.21 -14.43
C LYS A 558 5.05 26.03 -15.16
N ILE A 559 4.41 25.52 -16.19
CA ILE A 559 4.85 24.37 -17.02
C ILE A 559 5.22 24.83 -18.42
#